data_fc7f8953af73079d1b11a135d9c733eb
#
_entry.id   fc7f8953af73079d1b11a135d9c733eb
#
_cell.length_a   1.000
_cell.length_b   1.000
_cell.length_c   1.000
_cell.angle_alpha   90.00
_cell.angle_beta   90.00
_cell.angle_gamma   90.00
#
_symmetry.space_group_name_H-M   'P 1'
#
loop_
_entity.id
_entity.type
_entity.pdbx_description
1 polymer ?
#
loop_
_entity_poly.entity_id
_entity_poly.type
_entity_poly.pdbx_seq_one_letter_code
_entity_poly.pdbx_strand_id
1 'polypeptide(L)'
;MRHKPHFEDSYNENVARAKKALREYLDLKGIPTVIHEDYGPDIKAYLEVFYEVEIKKGWEGDWNENWDTVRIPARKKRLMKNGRRVVFWVMNNDCTQAFRVYSSEMKDEYIKPVPNKFVPEGELFYCLPVEVGAFISLEQ
;
A
#
# COMPACT_ATOMS: atom_id res chain seq x y z
N MET A 1 7.00 4.98 -20.99
CA MET A 1 6.67 3.81 -20.13
C MET A 1 5.21 3.43 -20.34
N ARG A 2 4.95 2.16 -20.55
CA ARG A 2 3.58 1.68 -20.66
C ARG A 2 3.00 1.42 -19.26
N HIS A 3 1.72 1.69 -19.12
CA HIS A 3 1.00 1.48 -17.87
C HIS A 3 0.00 0.34 -18.01
N LYS A 4 -0.27 -0.35 -16.93
CA LYS A 4 -1.36 -1.33 -16.90
C LYS A 4 -2.69 -0.63 -17.13
N PRO A 5 -3.59 -1.24 -17.91
CA PRO A 5 -4.95 -0.70 -18.00
C PRO A 5 -5.65 -0.86 -16.63
N HIS A 6 -6.48 0.09 -16.31
CA HIS A 6 -7.32 0.04 -15.11
C HIS A 6 -8.76 -0.21 -15.51
N PHE A 7 -9.41 -1.10 -14.79
CA PHE A 7 -10.85 -1.21 -14.82
C PHE A 7 -11.36 -0.31 -13.69
N GLU A 8 -11.77 0.89 -14.04
CA GLU A 8 -12.03 1.96 -13.10
C GLU A 8 -12.98 1.57 -11.97
N ASP A 9 -14.09 0.89 -12.29
CA ASP A 9 -15.07 0.49 -11.29
C ASP A 9 -14.48 -0.48 -10.27
N SER A 10 -13.74 -1.50 -10.73
CA SER A 10 -13.10 -2.46 -9.84
C SER A 10 -12.03 -1.80 -8.99
N TYR A 11 -11.24 -0.90 -9.58
CA TYR A 11 -10.21 -0.16 -8.85
C TYR A 11 -10.84 0.68 -7.74
N ASN A 12 -11.90 1.44 -8.07
CA ASN A 12 -12.56 2.33 -7.10
C ASN A 12 -13.19 1.55 -5.95
N GLU A 13 -13.83 0.41 -6.23
CA GLU A 13 -14.39 -0.46 -5.21
C GLU A 13 -13.32 -0.97 -4.24
N ASN A 14 -12.20 -1.44 -4.78
CA ASN A 14 -11.12 -1.97 -3.96
C ASN A 14 -10.47 -0.89 -3.10
N VAL A 15 -10.25 0.30 -3.67
CA VAL A 15 -9.69 1.43 -2.93
C VAL A 15 -10.63 1.86 -1.81
N ALA A 16 -11.92 1.95 -2.08
CA ALA A 16 -12.92 2.33 -1.08
C ALA A 16 -12.96 1.31 0.07
N ARG A 17 -12.94 0.02 -0.26
CA ARG A 17 -12.92 -1.06 0.73
C ARG A 17 -11.69 -0.99 1.63
N ALA A 18 -10.52 -0.78 1.02
CA ALA A 18 -9.26 -0.69 1.75
C ALA A 18 -9.22 0.53 2.67
N LYS A 19 -9.67 1.69 2.19
CA LYS A 19 -9.73 2.90 2.99
C LYS A 19 -10.64 2.74 4.19
N LYS A 20 -11.81 2.13 3.97
CA LYS A 20 -12.78 1.89 5.04
C LYS A 20 -12.18 0.98 6.12
N ALA A 21 -11.54 -0.12 5.71
CA ALA A 21 -10.94 -1.07 6.64
C ALA A 21 -9.83 -0.40 7.47
N LEU A 22 -8.98 0.39 6.83
CA LEU A 22 -7.91 1.07 7.53
C LEU A 22 -8.45 2.12 8.51
N ARG A 23 -9.42 2.92 8.09
CA ARG A 23 -10.01 3.95 8.97
C ARG A 23 -10.68 3.33 10.19
N GLU A 24 -11.40 2.23 10.01
CA GLU A 24 -12.01 1.52 11.13
C GLU A 24 -10.95 1.03 12.13
N TYR A 25 -9.86 0.47 11.61
CA TYR A 25 -8.74 0.03 12.44
C TYR A 25 -8.12 1.19 13.21
N LEU A 26 -7.84 2.31 12.53
CA LEU A 26 -7.22 3.47 13.15
C LEU A 26 -8.14 4.14 14.18
N ASP A 27 -9.42 4.20 13.90
CA ASP A 27 -10.42 4.72 14.86
C ASP A 27 -10.41 3.92 16.14
N LEU A 28 -10.34 2.59 16.03
CA LEU A 28 -10.27 1.71 17.20
C LEU A 28 -8.98 1.87 18.00
N LYS A 29 -7.91 2.32 17.34
CA LYS A 29 -6.64 2.64 18.00
C LYS A 29 -6.58 4.08 18.51
N GLY A 30 -7.66 4.85 18.37
CA GLY A 30 -7.71 6.22 18.83
C GLY A 30 -6.94 7.20 17.96
N ILE A 31 -6.73 6.87 16.69
CA ILE A 31 -6.03 7.74 15.73
C ILE A 31 -7.05 8.41 14.83
N PRO A 32 -7.33 9.71 15.00
CA PRO A 32 -8.28 10.40 14.12
C PRO A 32 -7.69 10.58 12.73
N THR A 33 -8.52 10.37 11.71
CA THR A 33 -8.12 10.49 10.31
C THR A 33 -9.15 11.27 9.51
N VAL A 34 -8.69 11.86 8.39
CA VAL A 34 -9.55 12.45 7.39
C VAL A 34 -9.18 11.89 6.03
N ILE A 35 -10.17 11.80 5.13
CA ILE A 35 -9.91 11.40 3.76
C ILE A 35 -9.18 12.55 3.06
N HIS A 36 -8.05 12.22 2.42
CA HIS A 36 -7.29 13.18 1.64
C HIS A 36 -7.80 13.16 0.21
N GLU A 37 -8.44 14.24 -0.23
CA GLU A 37 -9.12 14.31 -1.52
C GLU A 37 -8.24 14.81 -2.65
N ASP A 38 -7.07 15.34 -2.35
CA ASP A 38 -6.14 15.84 -3.35
C ASP A 38 -5.37 14.70 -4.02
N TYR A 39 -4.61 15.06 -5.06
CA TYR A 39 -3.77 14.13 -5.80
C TYR A 39 -2.55 13.73 -4.96
N GLY A 40 -2.78 12.91 -3.95
CA GLY A 40 -1.76 12.52 -3.00
C GLY A 40 -2.16 11.27 -2.23
N PRO A 41 -1.62 11.10 -1.03
CA PRO A 41 -1.97 9.96 -0.18
C PRO A 41 -3.45 9.91 0.15
N ASP A 42 -3.97 8.70 0.32
CA ASP A 42 -5.40 8.46 0.48
C ASP A 42 -6.00 9.01 1.77
N ILE A 43 -5.25 8.91 2.85
CA ILE A 43 -5.75 9.26 4.18
C ILE A 43 -4.67 10.09 4.90
N LYS A 44 -5.12 11.12 5.60
CA LYS A 44 -4.25 11.94 6.44
C LYS A 44 -4.61 11.74 7.91
N ALA A 45 -3.63 11.43 8.72
CA ALA A 45 -3.79 11.35 10.15
C ALA A 45 -3.39 12.67 10.82
N TYR A 46 -3.73 12.78 12.08
CA TYR A 46 -3.30 13.90 12.90
C TYR A 46 -1.77 13.94 12.95
N LEU A 47 -1.18 15.15 13.07
CA LEU A 47 0.28 15.40 13.05
C LEU A 47 0.94 15.15 11.69
N GLU A 48 0.18 15.32 10.60
CA GLU A 48 0.69 15.29 9.22
C GLU A 48 1.35 13.98 8.81
N VAL A 49 0.83 12.86 9.32
CA VAL A 49 1.17 11.54 8.81
C VAL A 49 0.10 11.13 7.80
N PHE A 50 0.55 10.69 6.64
CA PHE A 50 -0.35 10.27 5.56
C PHE A 50 -0.34 8.76 5.45
N TYR A 51 -1.48 8.19 5.08
CA TYR A 51 -1.61 6.76 4.86
C TYR A 51 -1.97 6.50 3.42
N GLU A 52 -1.23 5.61 2.79
CA GLU A 52 -1.53 5.11 1.45
C GLU A 52 -1.89 3.64 1.58
N VAL A 53 -2.97 3.23 0.93
CA VAL A 53 -3.50 1.88 1.11
C VAL A 53 -3.76 1.24 -0.25
N GLU A 54 -3.46 -0.06 -0.36
CA GLU A 54 -3.79 -0.83 -1.55
C GLU A 54 -4.10 -2.27 -1.16
N ILE A 55 -4.79 -2.97 -2.06
CA ILE A 55 -5.12 -4.38 -1.88
C ILE A 55 -4.27 -5.21 -2.83
N LYS A 56 -3.64 -6.25 -2.28
CA LYS A 56 -2.97 -7.28 -3.06
C LYS A 56 -3.96 -8.43 -3.26
N LYS A 57 -4.59 -8.47 -4.43
CA LYS A 57 -5.66 -9.45 -4.72
C LYS A 57 -5.19 -10.90 -4.64
N GLY A 58 -3.93 -11.16 -4.95
CA GLY A 58 -3.37 -12.51 -4.87
C GLY A 58 -3.05 -12.98 -3.46
N TRP A 59 -3.18 -12.10 -2.47
CA TRP A 59 -2.95 -12.45 -1.07
C TRP A 59 -4.28 -12.79 -0.42
N GLU A 60 -4.55 -14.08 -0.32
CA GLU A 60 -5.76 -14.59 0.32
C GLU A 60 -5.39 -15.18 1.68
N GLY A 61 -6.12 -14.80 2.73
CA GLY A 61 -5.86 -15.29 4.08
C GLY A 61 -4.52 -14.82 4.62
N ASP A 62 -3.79 -15.75 5.23
CA ASP A 62 -2.49 -15.47 5.82
C ASP A 62 -1.41 -15.27 4.74
N TRP A 63 -0.37 -14.52 5.08
CA TRP A 63 0.76 -14.32 4.18
C TRP A 63 1.46 -15.65 3.88
N ASN A 64 1.77 -15.87 2.61
CA ASN A 64 2.52 -17.06 2.20
C ASN A 64 3.99 -16.89 2.62
N GLU A 65 4.46 -17.77 3.49
CA GLU A 65 5.81 -17.73 4.04
C GLU A 65 6.92 -17.84 2.96
N ASN A 66 6.57 -18.37 1.80
CA ASN A 66 7.50 -18.47 0.67
C ASN A 66 7.66 -17.14 -0.09
N TRP A 67 6.82 -16.17 0.20
CA TRP A 67 6.92 -14.83 -0.39
C TRP A 67 7.79 -13.96 0.52
N ASP A 68 9.01 -13.72 0.09
CA ASP A 68 10.00 -13.00 0.89
C ASP A 68 10.00 -11.49 0.67
N THR A 69 9.23 -11.00 -0.30
CA THR A 69 9.10 -9.57 -0.57
C THR A 69 7.64 -9.14 -0.72
N VAL A 70 7.38 -7.90 -0.33
CA VAL A 70 6.10 -7.23 -0.59
C VAL A 70 6.36 -6.15 -1.64
N ARG A 71 5.53 -6.10 -2.68
CA ARG A 71 5.73 -5.18 -3.80
C ARG A 71 4.80 -3.99 -3.72
N ILE A 72 5.38 -2.79 -3.84
CA ILE A 72 4.62 -1.54 -3.93
C ILE A 72 5.10 -0.82 -5.19
N PRO A 73 4.18 -0.38 -6.09
CA PRO A 73 4.60 0.29 -7.31
C PRO A 73 5.53 1.48 -7.07
N ALA A 74 6.61 1.56 -7.82
CA ALA A 74 7.61 2.62 -7.64
C ALA A 74 7.03 4.02 -7.92
N ARG A 75 5.94 4.12 -8.71
CA ARG A 75 5.25 5.40 -8.94
C ARG A 75 4.73 6.02 -7.64
N LYS A 76 4.56 5.25 -6.60
CA LYS A 76 4.13 5.74 -5.28
C LYS A 76 5.20 6.60 -4.60
N LYS A 77 6.43 6.60 -5.12
CA LYS A 77 7.51 7.46 -4.61
C LYS A 77 7.12 8.93 -4.60
N ARG A 78 6.26 9.36 -5.55
CA ARG A 78 5.79 10.75 -5.62
C ARG A 78 5.06 11.19 -4.34
N LEU A 79 4.48 10.25 -3.61
CA LEU A 79 3.74 10.56 -2.38
C LEU A 79 4.65 10.96 -1.21
N MET A 80 5.94 10.64 -1.32
CA MET A 80 6.93 10.92 -0.27
C MET A 80 7.73 12.20 -0.53
N LYS A 81 7.30 13.03 -1.47
CA LYS A 81 7.97 14.29 -1.81
C LYS A 81 8.07 15.21 -0.60
N ASN A 82 9.15 16.00 -0.58
CA ASN A 82 9.38 17.00 0.46
C ASN A 82 9.47 16.44 1.88
N GLY A 83 9.92 15.18 2.00
CA GLY A 83 10.07 14.54 3.30
C GLY A 83 8.74 14.18 3.96
N ARG A 84 7.66 14.12 3.19
CA ARG A 84 6.34 13.74 3.71
C ARG A 84 6.40 12.35 4.35
N ARG A 85 5.85 12.23 5.54
CA ARG A 85 5.76 10.95 6.22
C ARG A 85 4.55 10.19 5.71
N VAL A 86 4.79 9.02 5.10
CA VAL A 86 3.73 8.18 4.57
C VAL A 86 3.88 6.79 5.19
N VAL A 87 2.77 6.22 5.61
CA VAL A 87 2.71 4.82 6.01
C VAL A 87 1.95 4.07 4.93
N PHE A 88 2.62 3.10 4.32
CA PHE A 88 2.02 2.29 3.27
C PHE A 88 1.40 1.03 3.89
N TRP A 89 0.17 0.75 3.52
CA TRP A 89 -0.58 -0.41 3.97
C TRP A 89 -0.99 -1.25 2.76
N VAL A 90 -0.45 -2.45 2.70
CA VAL A 90 -0.82 -3.41 1.65
C VAL A 90 -1.69 -4.46 2.31
N MET A 91 -2.96 -4.54 1.89
CA MET A 91 -3.94 -5.44 2.51
C MET A 91 -4.09 -6.72 1.72
N ASN A 92 -4.45 -7.77 2.43
CA ASN A 92 -4.88 -8.99 1.77
C ASN A 92 -6.25 -8.79 1.11
N ASN A 93 -6.70 -9.79 0.35
CA ASN A 93 -7.87 -9.66 -0.51
C ASN A 93 -9.15 -9.27 0.24
N ASP A 94 -9.33 -9.75 1.47
CA ASP A 94 -10.54 -9.48 2.26
C ASP A 94 -10.35 -8.39 3.34
N CYS A 95 -9.21 -7.71 3.33
CA CYS A 95 -8.91 -6.61 4.25
C CYS A 95 -8.92 -7.03 5.73
N THR A 96 -8.49 -8.26 6.01
CA THR A 96 -8.37 -8.76 7.39
C THR A 96 -6.96 -8.67 7.92
N GLN A 97 -5.97 -8.55 7.04
CA GLN A 97 -4.57 -8.43 7.37
C GLN A 97 -3.90 -7.41 6.47
N ALA A 98 -2.85 -6.78 6.98
CA ALA A 98 -2.08 -5.81 6.20
C ALA A 98 -0.59 -5.94 6.49
N PHE A 99 0.22 -5.61 5.48
CA PHE A 99 1.63 -5.33 5.67
C PHE A 99 1.78 -3.82 5.76
N ARG A 100 2.35 -3.33 6.86
CA ARG A 100 2.55 -1.90 7.09
C ARG A 100 4.03 -1.58 6.98
N VAL A 101 4.37 -0.56 6.19
CA VAL A 101 5.75 -0.10 6.05
C VAL A 101 5.79 1.43 6.06
N TYR A 102 6.79 1.98 6.75
CA TYR A 102 6.98 3.43 6.84
C TYR A 102 7.81 3.93 5.67
N SER A 103 7.55 5.17 5.24
CA SER A 103 8.29 5.79 4.13
C SER A 103 9.80 5.81 4.36
N SER A 104 10.26 5.86 5.62
CA SER A 104 11.69 5.81 5.95
C SER A 104 12.36 4.51 5.51
N GLU A 105 11.58 3.44 5.31
CA GLU A 105 12.09 2.15 4.85
C GLU A 105 11.99 1.97 3.33
N MET A 106 11.38 2.91 2.62
CA MET A 106 11.19 2.86 1.17
C MET A 106 12.43 3.34 0.45
N LYS A 107 13.47 2.52 0.47
CA LYS A 107 14.78 2.87 -0.09
C LYS A 107 14.85 2.55 -1.58
N ASP A 108 15.57 3.40 -2.32
CA ASP A 108 15.73 3.21 -3.78
C ASP A 108 16.39 1.89 -4.13
N GLU A 109 17.23 1.33 -3.25
CA GLU A 109 17.88 0.05 -3.48
C GLU A 109 16.89 -1.11 -3.65
N TYR A 110 15.64 -0.95 -3.19
CA TYR A 110 14.60 -1.97 -3.33
C TYR A 110 13.85 -1.88 -4.65
N ILE A 111 14.07 -0.82 -5.44
CA ILE A 111 13.37 -0.65 -6.71
C ILE A 111 13.93 -1.59 -7.75
N LYS A 112 13.06 -2.44 -8.32
CA LYS A 112 13.46 -3.44 -9.32
C LYS A 112 12.36 -3.59 -10.37
N PRO A 113 12.73 -3.94 -11.62
CA PRO A 113 11.74 -4.25 -12.63
C PRO A 113 11.10 -5.62 -12.35
N VAL A 114 9.79 -5.67 -12.46
CA VAL A 114 9.02 -6.92 -12.30
C VAL A 114 8.18 -7.09 -13.57
N PRO A 115 8.54 -8.02 -14.45
CA PRO A 115 7.79 -8.26 -15.69
C PRO A 115 6.36 -8.74 -15.39
N ASN A 116 5.44 -8.32 -16.24
CA ASN A 116 4.06 -8.81 -16.21
C ASN A 116 3.51 -8.81 -17.64
N LYS A 117 2.28 -9.29 -17.81
CA LYS A 117 1.69 -9.41 -19.15
C LYS A 117 1.45 -8.06 -19.85
N PHE A 118 1.36 -6.97 -19.11
CA PHE A 118 1.15 -5.63 -19.68
C PHE A 118 2.46 -4.92 -19.96
N VAL A 119 3.50 -5.20 -19.17
CA VAL A 119 4.83 -4.58 -19.29
C VAL A 119 5.88 -5.70 -19.24
N PRO A 120 6.11 -6.39 -20.39
CA PRO A 120 7.04 -7.52 -20.41
C PRO A 120 8.47 -7.18 -20.02
N GLU A 121 8.91 -5.95 -20.28
CA GLU A 121 10.24 -5.44 -19.92
C GLU A 121 10.39 -5.18 -18.42
N GLY A 122 9.28 -5.18 -17.69
CA GLY A 122 9.26 -4.97 -16.25
C GLY A 122 8.72 -3.62 -15.84
N GLU A 123 7.71 -3.65 -14.98
CA GLU A 123 7.21 -2.47 -14.29
C GLU A 123 8.06 -2.29 -13.02
N LEU A 124 8.41 -1.05 -12.67
CA LEU A 124 9.23 -0.80 -11.49
C LEU A 124 8.42 -0.89 -10.22
N PHE A 125 8.93 -1.67 -9.28
CA PHE A 125 8.35 -1.84 -7.94
C PHE A 125 9.40 -1.68 -6.88
N TYR A 126 8.99 -1.17 -5.72
CA TYR A 126 9.72 -1.44 -4.50
C TYR A 126 9.49 -2.90 -4.15
N CYS A 127 10.55 -3.69 -4.13
CA CYS A 127 10.49 -5.09 -3.70
C CYS A 127 11.02 -5.14 -2.27
N LEU A 128 10.11 -4.95 -1.31
CA LEU A 128 10.48 -4.74 0.09
C LEU A 128 10.66 -6.08 0.80
N PRO A 129 11.82 -6.31 1.43
CA PRO A 129 11.95 -7.47 2.31
C PRO A 129 10.88 -7.42 3.39
N VAL A 130 10.31 -8.56 3.75
CA VAL A 130 9.24 -8.60 4.76
C VAL A 130 9.69 -8.05 6.11
N GLU A 131 10.99 -8.08 6.38
CA GLU A 131 11.57 -7.62 7.64
C GLU A 131 11.52 -6.10 7.82
N VAL A 132 11.34 -5.31 6.74
CA VAL A 132 11.33 -3.85 6.86
C VAL A 132 9.98 -3.29 7.26
N GLY A 133 8.96 -4.14 7.33
CA GLY A 133 7.63 -3.75 7.76
C GLY A 133 7.07 -4.71 8.79
N ALA A 134 5.77 -4.63 9.02
CA ALA A 134 5.10 -5.47 9.99
C ALA A 134 3.76 -5.97 9.45
N PHE A 135 3.42 -7.21 9.75
CA PHE A 135 2.10 -7.75 9.45
C PHE A 135 1.16 -7.46 10.61
N ILE A 136 0.02 -6.89 10.29
CA ILE A 136 -0.95 -6.41 11.27
C ILE A 136 -2.28 -7.10 11.00
N SER A 137 -2.89 -7.65 12.05
CA SER A 137 -4.27 -8.13 11.95
C SER A 137 -5.21 -6.93 12.08
N LEU A 138 -6.15 -6.82 11.14
CA LEU A 138 -7.16 -5.78 11.17
C LEU A 138 -8.46 -6.27 11.82
N GLU A 139 -8.53 -7.54 12.15
CA GLU A 139 -9.68 -8.11 12.85
C GLU A 139 -9.67 -7.70 14.32
N GLN A 140 -10.87 -7.52 14.85
CA GLN A 140 -11.07 -7.14 16.26
C GLN A 140 -11.56 -8.32 17.08
#